data_278d074e241674e96072d2cadbea21cc
#
_entry.id   278d074e241674e96072d2cadbea21cc
#
_cell.length_a   1.000
_cell.length_b   1.000
_cell.length_c   1.000
_cell.angle_alpha   90.00
_cell.angle_beta   90.00
_cell.angle_gamma   90.00
#
_symmetry.space_group_name_H-M   'P 1'
#
loop_
_entity.id
_entity.type
_entity.pdbx_description
1 polymer ?
#
loop_
_entity_poly.entity_id
_entity_poly.type
_entity_poly.pdbx_seq_one_letter_code
_entity_poly.pdbx_strand_id
1 'polypeptide(L)'
;CPGGTASNVLTYLAKGNVALSVSITICTTLLSPIVTPAIFYLIAHNSIEINFWAIVLDILKMVVAPVFIGVLINALLNTVAKKIFVFMPFISSVTIMAIVAIVCALSAEKIGSSSILLFVIVCMHNILGIVVTYIISRLCKFNKQDSRTLAIEVGTQNSGLGIILSLQHLTAFAAVVGAIFSVVQNI
;
A
#
# COMPACT_ATOMS: atom_id res chain seq x y z
N CYS A 1 3.40 4.90 2.09
CA CYS A 1 2.03 4.55 1.68
C CYS A 1 1.22 4.07 2.88
N PRO A 2 -0.11 4.21 2.87
CA PRO A 2 -0.98 3.64 3.91
C PRO A 2 -0.96 2.11 3.87
N GLY A 3 -1.52 1.46 4.90
CA GLY A 3 -1.70 0.01 4.94
C GLY A 3 -2.51 -0.51 3.76
N GLY A 4 -2.19 -1.70 3.30
CA GLY A 4 -2.93 -2.37 2.23
C GLY A 4 -4.12 -3.16 2.77
N THR A 5 -5.23 -3.21 2.04
CA THR A 5 -6.42 -3.99 2.46
C THR A 5 -6.14 -5.49 2.61
N ALA A 6 -5.13 -6.01 1.94
CA ALA A 6 -4.69 -7.40 2.06
C ALA A 6 -4.14 -7.73 3.48
N SER A 7 -3.61 -6.73 4.21
CA SER A 7 -3.09 -6.93 5.57
C SER A 7 -4.13 -7.52 6.52
N ASN A 8 -5.40 -7.13 6.40
CA ASN A 8 -6.48 -7.64 7.23
C ASN A 8 -6.70 -9.14 7.02
N VAL A 9 -6.64 -9.61 5.77
CA VAL A 9 -6.78 -11.03 5.42
C VAL A 9 -5.55 -11.82 5.89
N LEU A 10 -4.35 -11.30 5.63
CA LEU A 10 -3.11 -11.92 6.09
C LEU A 10 -3.04 -12.00 7.62
N THR A 11 -3.48 -10.94 8.32
CA THR A 11 -3.60 -10.93 9.79
C THR A 11 -4.56 -12.01 10.28
N TYR A 12 -5.70 -12.18 9.63
CA TYR A 12 -6.64 -13.26 9.97
C TYR A 12 -6.02 -14.65 9.78
N LEU A 13 -5.40 -14.91 8.63
CA LEU A 13 -4.73 -16.18 8.32
C LEU A 13 -3.56 -16.47 9.29
N ALA A 14 -2.83 -15.43 9.66
CA ALA A 14 -1.73 -15.53 10.63
C ALA A 14 -2.19 -15.61 12.09
N LYS A 15 -3.50 -15.69 12.37
CA LYS A 15 -4.06 -15.67 13.73
C LYS A 15 -3.63 -14.44 14.53
N GLY A 16 -3.56 -13.28 13.86
CA GLY A 16 -3.32 -11.97 14.45
C GLY A 16 -4.61 -11.33 15.00
N ASN A 17 -4.48 -10.09 15.44
CA ASN A 17 -5.60 -9.27 15.92
C ASN A 17 -6.20 -8.47 14.76
N VAL A 18 -7.26 -9.00 14.14
CA VAL A 18 -7.89 -8.38 12.97
C VAL A 18 -8.48 -7.01 13.30
N ALA A 19 -9.04 -6.81 14.50
CA ALA A 19 -9.58 -5.52 14.90
C ALA A 19 -8.48 -4.44 14.97
N LEU A 20 -7.31 -4.80 15.49
CA LEU A 20 -6.12 -3.93 15.48
C LEU A 20 -5.67 -3.63 14.04
N SER A 21 -5.59 -4.63 13.18
CA SER A 21 -5.22 -4.49 11.76
C SER A 21 -6.13 -3.49 11.05
N VAL A 22 -7.45 -3.68 11.13
CA VAL A 22 -8.43 -2.76 10.53
C VAL A 22 -8.27 -1.34 11.06
N SER A 23 -8.08 -1.20 12.37
CA SER A 23 -7.91 0.12 13.01
C SER A 23 -6.67 0.84 12.49
N ILE A 24 -5.54 0.14 12.37
CA ILE A 24 -4.28 0.70 11.84
C ILE A 24 -4.46 1.08 10.37
N THR A 25 -5.05 0.20 9.56
CA THR A 25 -5.31 0.48 8.14
C THR A 25 -6.16 1.74 7.97
N ILE A 26 -7.22 1.91 8.77
CA ILE A 26 -8.06 3.12 8.74
C ILE A 26 -7.23 4.36 9.13
N CYS A 27 -6.52 4.31 10.25
CA CYS A 27 -5.70 5.44 10.72
C CYS A 27 -4.64 5.83 9.70
N THR A 28 -3.90 4.87 9.15
CA THR A 28 -2.85 5.15 8.17
C THR A 28 -3.43 5.68 6.85
N THR A 29 -4.59 5.20 6.45
CA THR A 29 -5.30 5.69 5.25
C THR A 29 -5.74 7.14 5.42
N LEU A 30 -6.31 7.50 6.57
CA LEU A 30 -6.73 8.88 6.86
C LEU A 30 -5.55 9.85 7.01
N LEU A 31 -4.42 9.38 7.53
CA LEU A 31 -3.21 10.18 7.68
C LEU A 31 -2.37 10.27 6.40
N SER A 32 -2.56 9.36 5.45
CA SER A 32 -1.74 9.27 4.24
C SER A 32 -1.69 10.55 3.38
N PRO A 33 -2.76 11.36 3.25
CA PRO A 33 -2.71 12.58 2.46
C PRO A 33 -1.70 13.62 2.97
N ILE A 34 -1.35 13.56 4.24
CA ILE A 34 -0.38 14.47 4.86
C ILE A 34 0.98 13.78 5.02
N VAL A 35 0.98 12.59 5.61
CA VAL A 35 2.22 11.89 5.97
C VAL A 35 3.00 11.42 4.74
N THR A 36 2.32 10.90 3.72
CA THR A 36 3.00 10.40 2.51
C THR A 36 3.70 11.53 1.74
N PRO A 37 3.04 12.67 1.42
CA PRO A 37 3.72 13.79 0.78
C PRO A 37 4.82 14.40 1.64
N ALA A 38 4.63 14.48 2.97
CA ALA A 38 5.63 15.02 3.87
C ALA A 38 6.92 14.20 3.87
N ILE A 39 6.82 12.87 3.99
CA ILE A 39 7.97 11.96 3.93
C ILE A 39 8.62 12.04 2.54
N PHE A 40 7.82 12.04 1.47
CA PHE A 40 8.32 12.11 0.11
C PHE A 40 9.07 13.42 -0.14
N TYR A 41 8.52 14.55 0.31
CA TYR A 41 9.17 15.84 0.23
C TYR A 41 10.49 15.87 1.02
N LEU A 42 10.51 15.39 2.27
CA LEU A 42 11.71 15.38 3.10
C LEU A 42 12.86 14.57 2.48
N ILE A 43 12.55 13.47 1.77
CA ILE A 43 13.57 12.58 1.20
C ILE A 43 14.01 13.05 -0.19
N ALA A 44 13.10 13.52 -1.03
CA ALA A 44 13.35 13.68 -2.46
C ALA A 44 13.38 15.12 -2.96
N HIS A 45 13.05 16.14 -2.14
CA HIS A 45 12.97 17.55 -2.59
C HIS A 45 14.29 18.11 -3.14
N ASN A 46 15.43 17.61 -2.69
CA ASN A 46 16.74 18.03 -3.18
C ASN A 46 17.09 17.44 -4.57
N SER A 47 16.41 16.38 -4.98
CA SER A 47 16.72 15.64 -6.22
C SER A 47 15.65 15.83 -7.31
N ILE A 48 14.44 16.20 -6.92
CA ILE A 48 13.27 16.29 -7.81
C ILE A 48 12.40 17.46 -7.37
N GLU A 49 11.90 18.22 -8.33
CA GLU A 49 10.87 19.24 -8.04
C GLU A 49 9.56 18.58 -7.61
N ILE A 50 9.22 18.75 -6.34
CA ILE A 50 8.04 18.14 -5.74
C ILE A 50 7.00 19.21 -5.44
N ASN A 51 5.84 19.09 -6.07
CA ASN A 51 4.68 19.87 -5.68
C ASN A 51 3.93 19.14 -4.55
N PHE A 52 4.23 19.52 -3.30
CA PHE A 52 3.63 18.94 -2.10
C PHE A 52 2.10 18.92 -2.14
N TRP A 53 1.49 20.05 -2.48
CA TRP A 53 0.03 20.19 -2.49
C TRP A 53 -0.64 19.38 -3.60
N ALA A 54 0.02 19.22 -4.75
CA ALA A 54 -0.49 18.35 -5.80
C ALA A 54 -0.59 16.89 -5.32
N ILE A 55 0.45 16.38 -4.65
CA ILE A 55 0.45 15.01 -4.10
C ILE A 55 -0.62 14.87 -3.01
N VAL A 56 -0.78 15.86 -2.12
CA VAL A 56 -1.86 15.88 -1.11
C VAL A 56 -3.23 15.71 -1.76
N LEU A 57 -3.52 16.53 -2.77
CA LEU A 57 -4.80 16.53 -3.47
C LEU A 57 -5.04 15.22 -4.21
N ASP A 58 -4.00 14.65 -4.82
CA ASP A 58 -4.12 13.37 -5.53
C ASP A 58 -4.40 12.23 -4.56
N ILE A 59 -3.73 12.16 -3.41
CA ILE A 59 -4.02 11.16 -2.39
C ILE A 59 -5.44 11.34 -1.82
N LEU A 60 -5.87 12.56 -1.58
CA LEU A 60 -7.26 12.83 -1.15
C LEU A 60 -8.27 12.29 -2.15
N LYS A 61 -8.07 12.55 -3.44
CA LYS A 61 -8.96 12.09 -4.52
C LYS A 61 -8.91 10.56 -4.69
N MET A 62 -7.71 9.95 -4.64
CA MET A 62 -7.53 8.54 -4.94
C MET A 62 -7.85 7.61 -3.76
N VAL A 63 -7.70 8.09 -2.54
CA VAL A 63 -7.84 7.26 -1.33
C VAL A 63 -9.04 7.69 -0.51
N VAL A 64 -9.08 8.95 -0.08
CA VAL A 64 -10.11 9.40 0.87
C VAL A 64 -11.48 9.50 0.21
N ALA A 65 -11.55 10.06 -1.00
CA ALA A 65 -12.84 10.22 -1.68
C ALA A 65 -13.52 8.87 -1.99
N PRO A 66 -12.86 7.83 -2.55
CA PRO A 66 -13.48 6.52 -2.74
C PRO A 66 -13.91 5.86 -1.43
N VAL A 67 -13.11 5.97 -0.36
CA VAL A 67 -13.48 5.42 0.96
C VAL A 67 -14.75 6.11 1.48
N PHE A 68 -14.80 7.44 1.40
CA PHE A 68 -15.97 8.21 1.82
C PHE A 68 -17.22 7.83 1.01
N ILE A 69 -17.09 7.73 -0.32
CA ILE A 69 -18.17 7.29 -1.21
C ILE A 69 -18.61 5.86 -0.86
N GLY A 70 -17.67 4.95 -0.59
CA GLY A 70 -17.97 3.58 -0.19
C GLY A 70 -18.77 3.49 1.11
N VAL A 71 -18.39 4.28 2.11
CA VAL A 71 -19.11 4.39 3.41
C VAL A 71 -20.51 4.94 3.17
N LEU A 72 -20.66 5.99 2.35
CA LEU A 72 -21.95 6.59 2.03
C LEU A 72 -22.88 5.61 1.29
N ILE A 73 -22.37 4.90 0.31
CA ILE A 73 -23.12 3.86 -0.42
C ILE A 73 -23.56 2.75 0.54
N ASN A 74 -22.68 2.32 1.44
CA ASN A 74 -23.03 1.29 2.42
C ASN A 74 -24.11 1.78 3.40
N ALA A 75 -24.05 3.05 3.82
CA ALA A 75 -25.05 3.63 4.71
C ALA A 75 -26.43 3.80 4.05
N LEU A 76 -26.47 4.23 2.79
CA LEU A 76 -27.70 4.53 2.07
C LEU A 76 -28.30 3.30 1.36
N LEU A 77 -27.45 2.42 0.82
CA LEU A 77 -27.83 1.31 -0.07
C LEU A 77 -27.26 -0.03 0.41
N ASN A 78 -27.37 -0.33 1.70
CA ASN A 78 -26.76 -1.50 2.36
C ASN A 78 -27.00 -2.83 1.58
N THR A 79 -28.21 -3.07 1.09
CA THR A 79 -28.54 -4.31 0.35
C THR A 79 -27.77 -4.43 -0.96
N VAL A 80 -27.60 -3.32 -1.70
CA VAL A 80 -26.86 -3.27 -2.95
C VAL A 80 -25.35 -3.37 -2.66
N ALA A 81 -24.89 -2.63 -1.65
CA ALA A 81 -23.49 -2.66 -1.21
C ALA A 81 -23.03 -4.08 -0.89
N LYS A 82 -23.81 -4.86 -0.14
CA LYS A 82 -23.47 -6.26 0.18
C LYS A 82 -23.29 -7.16 -1.03
N LYS A 83 -24.12 -6.97 -2.06
CA LYS A 83 -23.98 -7.74 -3.32
C LYS A 83 -22.72 -7.36 -4.08
N ILE A 84 -22.39 -6.07 -4.13
CA ILE A 84 -21.22 -5.56 -4.84
C ILE A 84 -19.93 -5.96 -4.13
N PHE A 85 -19.89 -5.92 -2.79
CA PHE A 85 -18.69 -6.24 -2.00
C PHE A 85 -18.15 -7.65 -2.21
N VAL A 86 -19.00 -8.61 -2.59
CA VAL A 86 -18.55 -9.98 -2.93
C VAL A 86 -17.63 -9.98 -4.16
N PHE A 87 -17.86 -9.09 -5.12
CA PHE A 87 -17.07 -9.01 -6.36
C PHE A 87 -15.89 -8.05 -6.27
N MET A 88 -15.84 -7.16 -5.26
CA MET A 88 -14.80 -6.14 -5.12
C MET A 88 -13.38 -6.72 -5.05
N PRO A 89 -13.09 -7.81 -4.29
CA PRO A 89 -11.75 -8.39 -4.27
C PRO A 89 -11.30 -8.86 -5.66
N PHE A 90 -12.19 -9.48 -6.43
CA PHE A 90 -11.88 -9.92 -7.79
C PHE A 90 -11.58 -8.73 -8.72
N ILE A 91 -12.44 -7.71 -8.72
CA ILE A 91 -12.26 -6.50 -9.53
C ILE A 91 -10.94 -5.81 -9.15
N SER A 92 -10.66 -5.65 -7.86
CA SER A 92 -9.42 -5.06 -7.38
C SER A 92 -8.19 -5.84 -7.83
N SER A 93 -8.22 -7.17 -7.75
CA SER A 93 -7.10 -8.02 -8.17
C SER A 93 -6.84 -7.90 -9.68
N VAL A 94 -7.89 -7.94 -10.50
CA VAL A 94 -7.76 -7.77 -11.95
C VAL A 94 -7.22 -6.38 -12.30
N THR A 95 -7.71 -5.33 -11.61
CA THR A 95 -7.24 -3.96 -11.83
C THR A 95 -5.75 -3.82 -11.47
N ILE A 96 -5.32 -4.35 -10.33
CA ILE A 96 -3.91 -4.31 -9.92
C ILE A 96 -3.04 -5.08 -10.93
N MET A 97 -3.46 -6.27 -11.36
CA MET A 97 -2.72 -7.04 -12.38
C MET A 97 -2.59 -6.26 -13.70
N ALA A 98 -3.66 -5.60 -14.15
CA ALA A 98 -3.61 -4.77 -15.34
C ALA A 98 -2.64 -3.59 -15.19
N ILE A 99 -2.67 -2.88 -14.06
CA ILE A 99 -1.75 -1.77 -13.78
C ILE A 99 -0.30 -2.27 -13.76
N VAL A 100 -0.03 -3.38 -13.08
CA VAL A 100 1.32 -3.99 -13.03
C VAL A 100 1.80 -4.36 -14.43
N ALA A 101 0.95 -4.98 -15.25
CA ALA A 101 1.29 -5.34 -16.62
C ALA A 101 1.62 -4.11 -17.49
N ILE A 102 0.84 -3.03 -17.38
CA ILE A 102 1.08 -1.77 -18.09
C ILE A 102 2.42 -1.16 -17.64
N VAL A 103 2.70 -1.10 -16.35
CA VAL A 103 3.96 -0.55 -15.81
C VAL A 103 5.16 -1.36 -16.30
N CYS A 104 5.06 -2.70 -16.28
CA CYS A 104 6.11 -3.57 -16.81
C CYS A 104 6.33 -3.36 -18.31
N ALA A 105 5.26 -3.24 -19.09
CA ALA A 105 5.36 -2.99 -20.53
C ALA A 105 6.02 -1.63 -20.83
N LEU A 106 5.62 -0.56 -20.14
CA LEU A 106 6.21 0.78 -20.29
C LEU A 106 7.67 0.88 -19.86
N SER A 107 8.13 -0.05 -19.03
CA SER A 107 9.49 -0.05 -18.46
C SER A 107 10.35 -1.23 -18.94
N ALA A 108 9.89 -2.01 -19.92
CA ALA A 108 10.48 -3.29 -20.32
C ALA A 108 11.99 -3.17 -20.66
N GLU A 109 12.39 -2.14 -21.40
CA GLU A 109 13.78 -1.91 -21.78
C GLU A 109 14.71 -1.67 -20.58
N LYS A 110 14.19 -0.99 -19.54
CA LYS A 110 14.97 -0.63 -18.33
C LYS A 110 14.96 -1.75 -17.29
N ILE A 111 13.92 -2.59 -17.27
CA ILE A 111 13.80 -3.71 -16.33
C ILE A 111 14.91 -4.74 -16.58
N GLY A 112 15.22 -5.05 -17.84
CA GLY A 112 16.16 -6.13 -18.21
C GLY A 112 17.54 -6.04 -17.55
N SER A 113 18.08 -4.84 -17.36
CA SER A 113 19.42 -4.62 -16.78
C SER A 113 19.44 -4.51 -15.25
N SER A 114 18.30 -4.18 -14.61
CA SER A 114 18.24 -3.86 -13.18
C SER A 114 17.27 -4.72 -12.38
N SER A 115 16.58 -5.66 -13.02
CA SER A 115 15.46 -6.41 -12.43
C SER A 115 15.81 -7.21 -11.17
N ILE A 116 16.95 -7.89 -11.18
CA ILE A 116 17.37 -8.72 -10.04
C ILE A 116 17.71 -7.83 -8.84
N LEU A 117 18.43 -6.74 -9.06
CA LEU A 117 18.80 -5.81 -8.00
C LEU A 117 17.56 -5.16 -7.37
N LEU A 118 16.60 -4.69 -8.19
CA LEU A 118 15.36 -4.11 -7.70
C LEU A 118 14.54 -5.13 -6.91
N PHE A 119 14.43 -6.36 -7.40
CA PHE A 119 13.73 -7.44 -6.71
C PHE A 119 14.35 -7.72 -5.33
N VAL A 120 15.68 -7.86 -5.26
CA VAL A 120 16.39 -8.09 -4.00
C VAL A 120 16.19 -6.92 -3.04
N ILE A 121 16.30 -5.67 -3.49
CA ILE A 121 16.09 -4.49 -2.65
C ILE A 121 14.66 -4.47 -2.09
N VAL A 122 13.66 -4.75 -2.92
CA VAL A 122 12.26 -4.78 -2.50
C VAL A 122 12.00 -5.90 -1.49
N CYS A 123 12.54 -7.09 -1.71
CA CYS A 123 12.45 -8.20 -0.76
C CYS A 123 13.10 -7.84 0.58
N MET A 124 14.32 -7.29 0.54
CA MET A 124 15.02 -6.86 1.75
C MET A 124 14.23 -5.77 2.50
N HIS A 125 13.70 -4.78 1.79
CA HIS A 125 12.88 -3.73 2.39
C HIS A 125 11.66 -4.30 3.11
N ASN A 126 10.94 -5.21 2.46
CA ASN A 126 9.75 -5.85 3.03
C ASN A 126 10.10 -6.70 4.27
N ILE A 127 11.09 -7.59 4.15
CA ILE A 127 11.54 -8.46 5.25
C ILE A 127 12.05 -7.64 6.43
N LEU A 128 12.87 -6.63 6.18
CA LEU A 128 13.38 -5.75 7.23
C LEU A 128 12.24 -5.02 7.94
N GLY A 129 11.25 -4.49 7.19
CA GLY A 129 10.07 -3.85 7.76
C GLY A 129 9.30 -4.78 8.71
N ILE A 130 9.02 -6.00 8.27
CA ILE A 130 8.35 -7.02 9.08
C ILE A 130 9.15 -7.38 10.33
N VAL A 131 10.43 -7.71 10.17
CA VAL A 131 11.28 -8.19 11.27
C VAL A 131 11.51 -7.08 12.31
N VAL A 132 11.89 -5.89 11.85
CA VAL A 132 12.14 -4.73 12.74
C VAL A 132 10.88 -4.37 13.51
N THR A 133 9.73 -4.31 12.84
CA THR A 133 8.45 -4.01 13.50
C THR A 133 8.09 -5.07 14.53
N TYR A 134 8.27 -6.35 14.21
CA TYR A 134 8.02 -7.43 15.16
C TYR A 134 8.92 -7.30 16.39
N ILE A 135 10.22 -7.08 16.20
CA ILE A 135 11.19 -6.93 17.31
C ILE A 135 10.83 -5.71 18.16
N ILE A 136 10.62 -4.54 17.56
CA ILE A 136 10.28 -3.31 18.30
C ILE A 136 8.98 -3.49 19.08
N SER A 137 7.94 -4.05 18.48
CA SER A 137 6.68 -4.27 19.18
C SER A 137 6.85 -5.23 20.37
N ARG A 138 7.68 -6.28 20.23
CA ARG A 138 8.01 -7.18 21.35
C ARG A 138 8.79 -6.48 22.45
N LEU A 139 9.74 -5.59 22.11
CA LEU A 139 10.47 -4.76 23.07
C LEU A 139 9.54 -3.77 23.79
N CYS A 140 8.54 -3.23 23.09
CA CYS A 140 7.48 -2.40 23.67
C CYS A 140 6.45 -3.19 24.47
N LYS A 141 6.68 -4.50 24.72
CA LYS A 141 5.84 -5.39 25.54
C LYS A 141 4.45 -5.69 24.94
N PHE A 142 4.22 -5.47 23.66
CA PHE A 142 3.03 -5.98 23.01
C PHE A 142 3.01 -7.52 23.09
N ASN A 143 1.81 -8.10 23.18
CA ASN A 143 1.66 -9.56 23.12
C ASN A 143 2.04 -10.11 21.73
N LYS A 144 2.21 -11.42 21.59
CA LYS A 144 2.62 -12.04 20.33
C LYS A 144 1.63 -11.83 19.19
N GLN A 145 0.35 -11.78 19.49
CA GLN A 145 -0.72 -11.62 18.50
C GLN A 145 -0.69 -10.21 17.92
N ASP A 146 -0.62 -9.18 18.75
CA ASP A 146 -0.56 -7.79 18.31
C ASP A 146 0.77 -7.47 17.61
N SER A 147 1.90 -8.00 18.10
CA SER A 147 3.20 -7.84 17.43
C SER A 147 3.21 -8.42 16.02
N ARG A 148 2.57 -9.57 15.82
CA ARG A 148 2.40 -10.18 14.50
C ARG A 148 1.54 -9.30 13.60
N THR A 149 0.46 -8.76 14.13
CA THR A 149 -0.42 -7.84 13.41
C THR A 149 0.31 -6.60 12.95
N LEU A 150 1.05 -5.93 13.85
CA LEU A 150 1.86 -4.76 13.52
C LEU A 150 2.89 -5.06 12.42
N ALA A 151 3.56 -6.21 12.51
CA ALA A 151 4.53 -6.61 11.50
C ALA A 151 3.90 -6.85 10.11
N ILE A 152 2.73 -7.49 10.06
CA ILE A 152 1.98 -7.68 8.81
C ILE A 152 1.51 -6.36 8.23
N GLU A 153 1.00 -5.43 9.06
CA GLU A 153 0.56 -4.10 8.61
C GLU A 153 1.70 -3.30 7.96
N VAL A 154 2.90 -3.36 8.54
CA VAL A 154 4.07 -2.69 7.94
C VAL A 154 4.56 -3.41 6.69
N GLY A 155 4.50 -4.73 6.66
CA GLY A 155 4.88 -5.55 5.50
C GLY A 155 3.91 -5.44 4.32
N THR A 156 2.65 -5.08 4.58
CA THR A 156 1.60 -5.04 3.55
C THR A 156 1.08 -3.63 3.37
N GLN A 157 1.54 -2.96 2.34
CA GLN A 157 1.20 -1.56 2.06
C GLN A 157 0.32 -1.42 0.82
N ASN A 158 -0.28 -0.26 0.64
CA ASN A 158 -1.06 0.08 -0.56
C ASN A 158 -0.10 0.38 -1.74
N SER A 159 0.40 -0.70 -2.34
CA SER A 159 1.31 -0.62 -3.49
C SER A 159 0.66 0.01 -4.72
N GLY A 160 -0.65 -0.15 -4.90
CA GLY A 160 -1.40 0.49 -5.99
C GLY A 160 -1.30 2.01 -5.94
N LEU A 161 -1.47 2.60 -4.75
CA LEU A 161 -1.26 4.03 -4.55
C LEU A 161 0.19 4.42 -4.87
N GLY A 162 1.17 3.65 -4.41
CA GLY A 162 2.58 3.88 -4.71
C GLY A 162 2.89 3.87 -6.20
N ILE A 163 2.33 2.93 -6.95
CA ILE A 163 2.46 2.85 -8.41
C ILE A 163 1.89 4.11 -9.08
N ILE A 164 0.65 4.49 -8.75
CA ILE A 164 -0.03 5.62 -9.37
C ILE A 164 0.70 6.94 -9.07
N LEU A 165 1.10 7.16 -7.82
CA LEU A 165 1.87 8.35 -7.46
C LEU A 165 3.22 8.41 -8.19
N SER A 166 3.88 7.26 -8.37
CA SER A 166 5.13 7.18 -9.12
C SER A 166 4.93 7.50 -10.61
N LEU A 167 3.83 7.06 -11.21
CA LEU A 167 3.49 7.38 -12.60
C LEU A 167 3.17 8.86 -12.80
N GLN A 168 2.53 9.51 -11.82
CA GLN A 168 2.08 10.89 -11.92
C GLN A 168 3.18 11.91 -11.57
N HIS A 169 4.00 11.60 -10.57
CA HIS A 169 4.95 12.56 -10.01
C HIS A 169 6.43 12.19 -10.24
N LEU A 170 6.71 10.98 -10.75
CA LEU A 170 8.07 10.52 -11.03
C LEU A 170 8.21 10.00 -12.46
N THR A 171 8.48 8.71 -12.59
CA THR A 171 8.67 8.03 -13.89
C THR A 171 8.00 6.66 -13.89
N ALA A 172 7.70 6.13 -15.09
CA ALA A 172 7.22 4.77 -15.24
C ALA A 172 8.20 3.74 -14.62
N PHE A 173 9.52 3.99 -14.72
CA PHE A 173 10.52 3.12 -14.10
C PHE A 173 10.45 3.12 -12.55
N ALA A 174 10.18 4.26 -11.92
CA ALA A 174 9.97 4.33 -10.48
C ALA A 174 8.74 3.51 -10.04
N ALA A 175 7.70 3.45 -10.87
CA ALA A 175 6.50 2.66 -10.60
C ALA A 175 6.75 1.13 -10.61
N VAL A 176 7.82 0.65 -11.28
CA VAL A 176 8.22 -0.76 -11.28
C VAL A 176 8.50 -1.26 -9.87
N VAL A 177 9.10 -0.43 -9.02
CA VAL A 177 9.37 -0.78 -7.62
C VAL A 177 8.08 -1.11 -6.88
N GLY A 178 7.03 -0.30 -7.06
CA GLY A 178 5.70 -0.57 -6.50
C GLY A 178 5.05 -1.82 -7.09
N ALA A 179 5.26 -2.09 -8.39
CA ALA A 179 4.76 -3.29 -9.05
C ALA A 179 5.42 -4.57 -8.49
N ILE A 180 6.74 -4.57 -8.32
CA ILE A 180 7.47 -5.68 -7.68
C ILE A 180 7.00 -5.85 -6.23
N PHE A 181 6.86 -4.75 -5.50
CA PHE A 181 6.37 -4.77 -4.11
C PHE A 181 4.96 -5.37 -4.00
N SER A 182 4.07 -5.09 -4.96
CA SER A 182 2.73 -5.70 -5.03
C SER A 182 2.76 -7.23 -5.04
N VAL A 183 3.78 -7.81 -5.66
CA VAL A 183 3.96 -9.27 -5.71
C VAL A 183 4.59 -9.75 -4.41
N VAL A 184 5.71 -9.15 -4.02
CA VAL A 184 6.53 -9.57 -2.87
C VAL A 184 5.75 -9.56 -1.57
N GLN A 185 4.94 -8.54 -1.32
CA GLN A 185 4.17 -8.43 -0.06
C GLN A 185 3.08 -9.49 0.14
N ASN A 186 2.72 -10.23 -0.92
CA ASN A 186 1.69 -11.27 -0.88
C ASN A 186 2.27 -12.71 -0.89
N ILE A 187 3.60 -12.87 -0.91
CA ILE A 187 4.31 -14.14 -0.84
C ILE A 187 4.73 -14.42 0.61
#